data_de030cb195bed2feb971e4c01ac5b3c9
#
_entry.id   de030cb195bed2feb971e4c01ac5b3c9
#
_cell.length_a   1.000
_cell.length_b   1.000
_cell.length_c   1.000
_cell.angle_alpha   90.00
_cell.angle_beta   90.00
_cell.angle_gamma   90.00
#
_symmetry.space_group_name_H-M   'P 1'
#
loop_
_entity.id
_entity.type
_entity.pdbx_description
1 polymer ?
#
loop_
_entity_poly.entity_id
_entity_poly.type
_entity_poly.pdbx_seq_one_letter_code
_entity_poly.pdbx_strand_id
1 'polypeptide(L)'
;MAVLTTGLIENFPVDGVRPSATLAVNITNDGVITESVQVIGYFLNGLSKDAYVLELLSINPGEVVLREYFADLNAFEFVFTTSSETVVISAWGKNAAGELVDAHRVLPAELDSLEPVMGPTGATGPTGPTGPTGATGATGATG
;
A
#
# COMPACT_ATOMS: atom_id res chain seq x y z
N MET A 1 -11.13 -0.07 0.79
CA MET A 1 -10.05 -1.09 0.83
C MET A 1 -8.84 -0.56 0.10
N ALA A 2 -7.69 -0.74 0.66
CA ALA A 2 -6.45 -0.32 0.04
C ALA A 2 -5.47 -1.49 -0.01
N VAL A 3 -4.70 -1.58 -1.09
CA VAL A 3 -3.59 -2.53 -1.22
C VAL A 3 -2.32 -1.71 -1.34
N LEU A 4 -1.44 -1.86 -0.36
CA LEU A 4 -0.23 -1.06 -0.21
C LEU A 4 1.00 -1.94 -0.27
N THR A 5 2.07 -1.47 -0.85
CA THR A 5 3.34 -2.20 -0.91
C THR A 5 4.51 -1.36 -0.47
N THR A 6 5.50 -2.01 0.14
CA THR A 6 6.81 -1.40 0.38
C THR A 6 7.64 -1.31 -0.90
N GLY A 7 7.23 -2.03 -1.96
CA GLY A 7 8.11 -2.34 -3.06
C GLY A 7 9.20 -3.32 -2.62
N LEU A 8 9.97 -3.78 -3.57
CA LEU A 8 11.06 -4.71 -3.29
C LEU A 8 12.21 -3.96 -2.60
N ILE A 9 12.53 -4.34 -1.39
CA ILE A 9 13.61 -3.74 -0.59
C ILE A 9 14.85 -4.59 -0.77
N GLU A 10 15.89 -3.98 -1.33
CA GLU A 10 17.16 -4.65 -1.56
C GLU A 10 17.91 -4.83 -0.24
N ASN A 11 18.41 -6.04 0.00
CA ASN A 11 19.05 -6.42 1.25
C ASN A 11 20.21 -7.40 1.03
N PHE A 12 20.90 -7.25 -0.10
CA PHE A 12 22.03 -8.12 -0.41
C PHE A 12 23.14 -7.98 0.62
N PRO A 13 23.89 -9.06 0.88
CA PRO A 13 24.99 -9.01 1.85
C PRO A 13 26.05 -7.99 1.47
N VAL A 14 26.52 -7.26 2.46
CA VAL A 14 27.71 -6.40 2.38
C VAL A 14 28.71 -6.97 3.38
N ASP A 15 29.88 -7.33 2.90
CA ASP A 15 30.91 -8.04 3.72
C ASP A 15 30.32 -9.28 4.42
N GLY A 16 29.48 -10.02 3.69
CA GLY A 16 28.89 -11.26 4.18
C GLY A 16 27.70 -11.09 5.12
N VAL A 17 27.27 -9.87 5.39
CA VAL A 17 26.16 -9.59 6.32
C VAL A 17 25.09 -8.76 5.62
N ARG A 18 23.85 -9.22 5.71
CA ARG A 18 22.72 -8.45 5.19
C ARG A 18 22.40 -7.29 6.13
N PRO A 19 22.07 -6.10 5.59
CA PRO A 19 21.74 -4.94 6.43
C PRO A 19 20.61 -5.21 7.41
N SER A 20 19.53 -5.85 6.95
CA SER A 20 18.39 -6.17 7.80
C SER A 20 18.28 -7.67 8.02
N ALA A 21 18.03 -8.07 9.27
CA ALA A 21 17.72 -9.43 9.65
C ALA A 21 16.22 -9.64 9.87
N THR A 22 15.52 -8.58 10.29
CA THR A 22 14.06 -8.56 10.48
C THR A 22 13.47 -7.27 9.95
N LEU A 23 12.17 -7.32 9.64
CA LEU A 23 11.39 -6.13 9.34
C LEU A 23 10.35 -5.95 10.45
N ALA A 24 10.46 -4.87 11.18
CA ALA A 24 9.46 -4.50 12.18
C ALA A 24 8.34 -3.72 11.48
N VAL A 25 7.11 -4.13 11.71
CA VAL A 25 5.93 -3.51 11.11
C VAL A 25 5.00 -3.04 12.23
N ASN A 26 4.63 -1.78 12.18
CA ASN A 26 3.69 -1.16 13.11
C ASN A 26 2.41 -0.85 12.36
N ILE A 27 1.29 -1.36 12.87
CA ILE A 27 -0.01 -1.18 12.24
C ILE A 27 -0.94 -0.58 13.30
N THR A 28 -1.51 0.58 12.99
CA THR A 28 -2.43 1.27 13.90
C THR A 28 -3.79 1.44 13.22
N ASN A 29 -4.85 1.15 13.92
CA ASN A 29 -6.19 1.51 13.46
C ASN A 29 -6.60 2.83 14.12
N ASP A 30 -6.49 3.91 13.37
CA ASP A 30 -6.88 5.25 13.82
C ASP A 30 -8.36 5.54 13.59
N GLY A 31 -9.11 4.57 13.13
CA GLY A 31 -10.54 4.69 12.89
C GLY A 31 -11.37 4.41 14.12
N VAL A 32 -12.68 4.35 13.92
CA VAL A 32 -13.67 4.17 15.00
C VAL A 32 -14.35 2.80 14.98
N ILE A 33 -14.02 1.98 14.01
CA ILE A 33 -14.52 0.59 13.91
C ILE A 33 -13.33 -0.36 13.78
N THR A 34 -13.58 -1.64 14.06
CA THR A 34 -12.58 -2.69 13.86
C THR A 34 -12.29 -2.86 12.36
N GLU A 35 -11.04 -2.88 12.01
CA GLU A 35 -10.58 -3.03 10.64
C GLU A 35 -9.73 -4.28 10.49
N SER A 36 -9.64 -4.80 9.28
CA SER A 36 -8.82 -5.97 8.97
C SER A 36 -7.62 -5.58 8.11
N VAL A 37 -6.52 -6.29 8.33
CA VAL A 37 -5.30 -6.12 7.55
C VAL A 37 -4.76 -7.50 7.18
N GLN A 38 -4.55 -7.73 5.91
CA GLN A 38 -3.83 -8.90 5.43
C GLN A 38 -2.39 -8.49 5.14
N VAL A 39 -1.46 -9.24 5.69
CA VAL A 39 -0.02 -9.02 5.46
C VAL A 39 0.51 -10.17 4.63
N ILE A 40 1.12 -9.87 3.52
CA ILE A 40 1.84 -10.85 2.70
C ILE A 40 3.27 -10.39 2.56
N GLY A 41 4.21 -11.24 2.98
CA GLY A 41 5.63 -11.01 2.77
C GLY A 41 6.15 -11.86 1.63
N TYR A 42 6.96 -11.27 0.78
CA TYR A 42 7.60 -11.93 -0.34
C TYR A 42 9.11 -11.84 -0.21
N PHE A 43 9.81 -12.84 -0.70
CA PHE A 43 11.26 -12.79 -0.82
C PHE A 43 11.67 -13.00 -2.28
N LEU A 44 12.82 -12.46 -2.62
CA LEU A 44 13.40 -12.63 -3.94
C LEU A 44 13.99 -14.04 -4.06
N ASN A 45 13.45 -14.81 -5.00
CA ASN A 45 13.93 -16.14 -5.34
C ASN A 45 14.36 -16.14 -6.81
N GLY A 46 15.68 -16.01 -7.05
CA GLY A 46 16.18 -15.79 -8.40
C GLY A 46 15.71 -14.43 -8.92
N LEU A 47 14.86 -14.44 -9.95
CA LEU A 47 14.24 -13.23 -10.51
C LEU A 47 12.73 -13.20 -10.28
N SER A 48 12.24 -14.00 -9.35
CA SER A 48 10.83 -14.08 -9.00
C SER A 48 10.63 -13.77 -7.52
N LYS A 49 9.41 -13.42 -7.16
CA LYS A 49 9.02 -13.21 -5.76
C LYS A 49 8.16 -14.38 -5.31
N ASP A 50 8.53 -14.99 -4.18
CA ASP A 50 7.74 -16.04 -3.55
C ASP A 50 7.24 -15.55 -2.20
N ALA A 51 5.98 -15.84 -1.89
CA ALA A 51 5.40 -15.49 -0.61
C ALA A 51 5.96 -16.39 0.49
N TYR A 52 6.26 -15.81 1.66
CA TYR A 52 6.71 -16.55 2.83
C TYR A 52 5.99 -16.12 4.10
N VAL A 53 5.27 -15.02 4.06
CA VAL A 53 4.43 -14.54 5.17
C VAL A 53 3.01 -14.38 4.66
N LEU A 54 2.07 -14.90 5.42
CA LEU A 54 0.64 -14.64 5.21
C LEU A 54 0.00 -14.54 6.59
N GLU A 55 -0.48 -13.35 6.93
CA GLU A 55 -1.12 -13.11 8.21
C GLU A 55 -2.36 -12.25 8.01
N LEU A 56 -3.44 -12.60 8.69
CA LEU A 56 -4.67 -11.83 8.68
C LEU A 56 -4.91 -11.30 10.09
N LEU A 57 -5.01 -9.99 10.21
CA LEU A 57 -5.12 -9.30 11.50
C LEU A 57 -6.47 -8.58 11.58
N SER A 58 -7.05 -8.59 12.77
CA SER A 58 -8.22 -7.79 13.11
C SER A 58 -7.78 -6.79 14.16
N ILE A 59 -7.95 -5.51 13.89
CA ILE A 59 -7.40 -4.44 14.72
C ILE A 59 -8.55 -3.56 15.20
N ASN A 60 -8.71 -3.49 16.51
CA ASN A 60 -9.75 -2.67 17.13
C ASN A 60 -9.42 -1.18 17.01
N PRO A 61 -10.44 -0.31 17.13
CA PRO A 61 -10.19 1.13 17.13
C PRO A 61 -9.13 1.54 18.17
N GLY A 62 -8.13 2.31 17.71
CA GLY A 62 -7.05 2.78 18.57
C GLY A 62 -6.01 1.72 18.92
N GLU A 63 -6.15 0.49 18.45
CA GLU A 63 -5.20 -0.57 18.71
C GLU A 63 -3.97 -0.45 17.83
N VAL A 64 -2.83 -0.78 18.41
CA VAL A 64 -1.55 -0.87 17.68
C VAL A 64 -1.10 -2.33 17.68
N VAL A 65 -0.79 -2.83 16.50
CA VAL A 65 -0.23 -4.17 16.34
C VAL A 65 1.23 -4.02 15.92
N LEU A 66 2.11 -4.68 16.66
CA LEU A 66 3.54 -4.71 16.38
C LEU A 66 3.91 -6.11 15.90
N ARG A 67 4.62 -6.17 14.78
CA ARG A 67 5.10 -7.44 14.22
C ARG A 67 6.56 -7.31 13.86
N GLU A 68 7.28 -8.41 13.95
CA GLU A 68 8.62 -8.55 13.42
C GLU A 68 8.65 -9.78 12.52
N TYR A 69 9.01 -9.57 11.27
CA TYR A 69 9.07 -10.64 10.27
C TYR A 69 10.52 -10.92 9.92
N PHE A 70 10.84 -12.18 9.70
CA PHE A 70 12.16 -12.57 9.19
C PHE A 70 12.42 -11.84 7.87
N ALA A 71 13.59 -11.25 7.73
CA ALA A 71 13.98 -10.49 6.55
C ALA A 71 15.46 -10.69 6.17
N ASP A 72 16.13 -11.69 6.74
CA ASP A 72 17.51 -12.01 6.38
C ASP A 72 17.54 -12.74 5.02
N LEU A 73 17.15 -12.01 4.01
CA LEU A 73 16.94 -12.45 2.63
C LEU A 73 17.59 -11.43 1.70
N ASN A 74 17.90 -11.80 0.47
CA ASN A 74 18.57 -10.88 -0.48
C ASN A 74 17.72 -9.67 -0.83
N ALA A 75 16.40 -9.85 -0.87
CA ALA A 75 15.45 -8.78 -1.01
C ALA A 75 14.09 -9.27 -0.54
N PHE A 76 13.26 -8.36 -0.08
CA PHE A 76 11.93 -8.69 0.42
C PHE A 76 10.94 -7.57 0.11
N GLU A 77 9.68 -7.93 0.08
CA GLU A 77 8.59 -6.98 -0.12
C GLU A 77 7.42 -7.35 0.77
N PHE A 78 6.75 -6.36 1.33
CA PHE A 78 5.54 -6.58 2.12
C PHE A 78 4.37 -5.86 1.49
N VAL A 79 3.27 -6.58 1.34
CA VAL A 79 2.02 -6.07 0.79
C VAL A 79 0.96 -6.13 1.87
N PHE A 80 0.28 -5.02 2.07
CA PHE A 80 -0.76 -4.86 3.08
C PHE A 80 -2.08 -4.58 2.40
N THR A 81 -3.07 -5.43 2.63
CA THR A 81 -4.44 -5.16 2.19
C THR A 81 -5.24 -4.74 3.40
N THR A 82 -5.70 -3.51 3.40
CA THR A 82 -6.43 -2.92 4.52
C THR A 82 -7.90 -2.71 4.15
N SER A 83 -8.78 -2.90 5.12
CA SER A 83 -10.22 -2.68 4.90
C SER A 83 -10.60 -1.20 4.92
N SER A 84 -9.71 -0.33 5.37
CA SER A 84 -9.96 1.11 5.48
C SER A 84 -8.66 1.91 5.40
N GLU A 85 -8.76 3.14 4.93
CA GLU A 85 -7.64 4.08 4.91
C GLU A 85 -7.29 4.62 6.30
N THR A 86 -8.09 4.32 7.31
CA THR A 86 -7.79 4.69 8.70
C THR A 86 -6.71 3.82 9.31
N VAL A 87 -6.33 2.73 8.63
CA VAL A 87 -5.22 1.88 9.04
C VAL A 87 -3.92 2.49 8.56
N VAL A 88 -3.03 2.80 9.49
CA VAL A 88 -1.74 3.44 9.23
C VAL A 88 -0.63 2.44 9.48
N ILE A 89 0.27 2.29 8.51
CA ILE A 89 1.33 1.29 8.55
C ILE A 89 2.68 1.96 8.36
N SER A 90 3.63 1.58 9.20
CA SER A 90 5.04 1.93 9.04
C SER A 90 5.90 0.69 9.26
N ALA A 91 7.10 0.69 8.72
CA ALA A 91 8.01 -0.44 8.83
C ALA A 91 9.46 0.03 8.94
N TRP A 92 10.25 -0.76 9.66
CA TRP A 92 11.68 -0.55 9.79
C TRP A 92 12.43 -1.87 9.68
N GLY A 93 13.50 -1.88 8.89
CA GLY A 93 14.48 -2.94 8.98
C GLY A 93 15.25 -2.87 10.30
N LYS A 94 15.53 -4.02 10.88
CA LYS A 94 16.42 -4.15 12.05
C LYS A 94 17.53 -5.12 11.72
N ASN A 95 18.75 -4.79 12.12
CA ASN A 95 19.88 -5.69 11.96
C ASN A 95 19.85 -6.81 13.01
N ALA A 96 20.83 -7.71 12.96
CA ALA A 96 20.89 -8.85 13.90
C ALA A 96 21.02 -8.43 15.36
N ALA A 97 21.52 -7.22 15.63
CA ALA A 97 21.61 -6.67 16.98
C ALA A 97 20.32 -5.97 17.42
N GLY A 98 19.30 -5.91 16.55
CA GLY A 98 18.04 -5.23 16.85
C GLY A 98 18.08 -3.72 16.63
N GLU A 99 19.13 -3.22 16.00
CA GLU A 99 19.25 -1.80 15.70
C GLU A 99 18.50 -1.46 14.41
N LEU A 100 17.92 -0.27 14.37
CA LEU A 100 17.17 0.21 13.21
C LEU A 100 18.11 0.45 12.03
N VAL A 101 17.69 0.01 10.85
CA VAL A 101 18.41 0.23 9.59
C VAL A 101 17.71 1.37 8.85
N ASP A 102 18.32 2.56 8.87
CA ASP A 102 17.70 3.77 8.33
C ASP A 102 17.34 3.64 6.85
N ALA A 103 18.16 2.95 6.08
CA ALA A 103 17.92 2.75 4.65
C ALA A 103 16.67 1.91 4.36
N HIS A 104 16.20 1.14 5.34
CA HIS A 104 15.03 0.28 5.20
C HIS A 104 13.82 0.81 5.99
N ARG A 105 13.74 2.11 6.15
CA ARG A 105 12.59 2.77 6.77
C ARG A 105 11.51 2.99 5.72
N VAL A 106 10.29 2.61 6.04
CA VAL A 106 9.11 2.86 5.19
C VAL A 106 8.06 3.56 6.03
N LEU A 107 7.84 4.83 5.77
CA LEU A 107 6.81 5.62 6.42
C LEU A 107 5.47 5.44 5.69
N PRO A 108 4.34 5.72 6.34
CA PRO A 108 3.03 5.51 5.73
C PRO A 108 2.88 6.17 4.36
N ALA A 109 3.40 7.37 4.19
CA ALA A 109 3.32 8.09 2.92
C ALA A 109 4.21 7.50 1.82
N GLU A 110 5.11 6.60 2.17
CA GLU A 110 6.04 5.95 1.24
C GLU A 110 5.51 4.63 0.69
N LEU A 111 4.39 4.13 1.22
CA LEU A 111 3.76 2.93 0.71
C LEU A 111 3.04 3.23 -0.60
N ASP A 112 3.37 2.48 -1.63
CA ASP A 112 2.72 2.62 -2.93
C ASP A 112 1.39 1.86 -2.95
N SER A 113 0.40 2.43 -3.63
CA SER A 113 -0.86 1.75 -3.87
C SER A 113 -0.70 0.73 -4.99
N LEU A 114 -1.08 -0.52 -4.71
CA LEU A 114 -1.17 -1.60 -5.70
C LEU A 114 -2.61 -1.82 -6.15
N GLU A 115 -3.51 -0.91 -5.83
CA GLU A 115 -4.83 -1.05 -6.40
C GLU A 115 -4.68 -1.15 -7.92
N PRO A 116 -5.41 -2.08 -8.54
CA PRO A 116 -5.33 -2.18 -9.96
C PRO A 116 -5.61 -0.77 -10.49
N VAL A 117 -4.59 -0.18 -11.04
CA VAL A 117 -4.78 0.95 -11.91
C VAL A 117 -5.63 0.37 -13.02
N MET A 118 -6.91 0.37 -12.78
CA MET A 118 -7.84 0.40 -13.89
C MET A 118 -7.29 1.50 -14.73
N GLY A 119 -6.73 1.12 -15.86
CA GLY A 119 -6.12 2.05 -16.74
C GLY A 119 -6.66 3.46 -16.60
N PRO A 120 -5.98 4.46 -17.02
CA PRO A 120 -6.43 5.82 -16.81
C PRO A 120 -7.93 5.84 -17.02
N THR A 121 -8.64 6.30 -16.02
CA THR A 121 -10.10 6.47 -16.12
C THR A 121 -10.34 6.98 -17.50
N GLY A 122 -11.04 6.22 -18.32
CA GLY A 122 -11.32 6.64 -19.66
C GLY A 122 -11.71 8.11 -19.60
N ALA A 123 -11.20 8.87 -20.52
CA ALA A 123 -11.50 10.26 -20.61
C ALA A 123 -13.00 10.41 -20.33
N THR A 124 -13.31 11.30 -19.43
CA THR A 124 -14.70 11.64 -19.17
C THR A 124 -15.35 11.80 -20.54
N GLY A 125 -16.38 11.01 -20.80
CA GLY A 125 -17.09 11.13 -22.04
C GLY A 125 -17.36 12.61 -22.35
N PRO A 126 -17.33 12.97 -23.61
CA PRO A 126 -17.60 14.34 -23.95
C PRO A 126 -18.89 14.80 -23.27
N THR A 127 -18.85 15.96 -22.75
CA THR A 127 -20.05 16.58 -22.21
C THR A 127 -21.14 16.33 -23.21
N GLY A 128 -22.24 15.76 -22.78
CA GLY A 128 -23.38 15.58 -23.66
C GLY A 128 -23.64 16.84 -24.45
N PRO A 129 -24.07 16.69 -25.67
CA PRO A 129 -24.34 17.87 -26.46
C PRO A 129 -25.19 18.84 -25.64
N THR A 130 -24.82 20.07 -25.71
CA THR A 130 -25.63 21.12 -25.15
C THR A 130 -27.03 20.84 -25.59
N GLY A 131 -27.96 20.73 -24.66
CA GLY A 131 -29.33 20.53 -24.99
C GLY A 131 -29.70 21.48 -26.13
N PRO A 132 -30.54 21.07 -27.02
CA PRO A 132 -30.89 21.92 -28.14
C PRO A 132 -31.17 23.30 -27.61
N THR A 133 -30.56 24.21 -28.24
CA THR A 133 -30.86 25.58 -27.95
C THR A 133 -32.36 25.71 -27.89
N GLY A 134 -32.83 26.08 -26.73
CA GLY A 134 -34.25 26.22 -26.54
C GLY A 134 -34.86 26.79 -27.80
N ALA A 135 -35.88 26.18 -28.25
CA ALA A 135 -36.48 26.56 -29.47
C ALA A 135 -36.39 28.06 -29.57
N THR A 136 -35.76 28.46 -30.57
CA THR A 136 -35.64 29.83 -30.83
C THR A 136 -36.99 30.36 -30.63
N GLY A 137 -37.10 31.10 -29.57
CA GLY A 137 -38.32 31.67 -29.25
C GLY A 137 -39.07 31.98 -30.50
N ALA A 138 -40.21 31.45 -30.55
CA ALA A 138 -41.00 31.57 -31.67
C ALA A 138 -40.64 32.86 -32.23
N THR A 139 -40.03 32.80 -33.22
CA THR A 139 -39.67 33.90 -33.85
C THR A 139 -40.85 34.67 -33.85
N GLY A 140 -40.70 35.34 -32.95
CA GLY A 140 -41.51 36.01 -32.85
C GLY A 140 -42.32 36.07 -33.86
N ALA A 141 -43.03 35.86 -33.67
CA ALA A 141 -43.71 35.85 -34.45
C ALA A 141 -43.46 36.59 -35.24
N THR A 142 -43.10 36.39 -35.58
CA THR A 142 -43.11 36.71 -36.11
C THR A 142 -43.85 36.88 -36.39
N GLY A 143 -43.80 37.17 -36.37
CA GLY A 143 -44.79 37.60 -36.36
C GLY A 143 -45.14 37.11 -35.95
#